data_8c08e45902adc28cbbd72fc8c975819c
#
_entry.id   8c08e45902adc28cbbd72fc8c975819c
#
_cell.length_a   1.000
_cell.length_b   1.000
_cell.length_c   1.000
_cell.angle_alpha   90.00
_cell.angle_beta   90.00
_cell.angle_gamma   90.00
#
_symmetry.space_group_name_H-M   'P 1'
#
loop_
_entity.id
_entity.type
_entity.pdbx_description
1 polymer ?
#
loop_
_entity_poly.entity_id
_entity_poly.type
_entity_poly.pdbx_seq_one_letter_code
_entity_poly.pdbx_strand_id
1 'polypeptide(L)'
;ITESREAPLHVLEIGCDCGVNLLWVKNHYPNADLYGVEINASAARIANCIARVTMGNIEERQMDFGGITFDYIIFGDVLEHLRDPEGTLTYCKGFLNEGGSILASIPNVMHVSVVRDLINGNFTYADQGLLDRTHIHFFTYKEILRMLMRTGLEAVDIRMAINGVSQEDREFVSKLMELSEVSDESMFY
;
A
#
# COMPACT_ATOMS: atom_id res chain seq x y z
N ILE A 1 -6.30 -7.30 9.09
CA ILE A 1 -7.66 -7.44 9.62
C ILE A 1 -7.57 -8.31 10.85
N THR A 2 -8.07 -7.81 11.99
CA THR A 2 -7.91 -8.42 13.32
C THR A 2 -9.23 -8.99 13.87
N GLU A 3 -10.34 -8.73 13.20
CA GLU A 3 -11.67 -9.16 13.61
C GLU A 3 -11.87 -10.66 13.45
N SER A 4 -12.94 -11.15 14.06
CA SER A 4 -13.34 -12.53 13.89
C SER A 4 -13.76 -12.80 12.44
N ARG A 5 -13.56 -14.02 11.97
CA ARG A 5 -13.92 -14.44 10.61
C ARG A 5 -15.38 -14.16 10.23
N GLU A 6 -16.27 -14.17 11.20
CA GLU A 6 -17.71 -13.98 11.00
C GLU A 6 -18.16 -12.51 11.13
N ALA A 7 -17.21 -11.58 11.35
CA ALA A 7 -17.55 -10.17 11.51
C ALA A 7 -18.17 -9.60 10.22
N PRO A 8 -19.26 -8.83 10.32
CA PRO A 8 -19.83 -8.10 9.18
C PRO A 8 -19.02 -6.84 8.92
N LEU A 9 -17.98 -6.93 8.08
CA LEU A 9 -17.07 -5.84 7.78
C LEU A 9 -17.47 -5.11 6.50
N HIS A 10 -17.27 -3.80 6.46
CA HIS A 10 -17.23 -3.04 5.22
C HIS A 10 -15.77 -2.80 4.84
N VAL A 11 -15.35 -3.31 3.69
CA VAL A 11 -13.97 -3.21 3.22
C VAL A 11 -13.94 -2.53 1.84
N LEU A 12 -13.16 -1.46 1.72
CA LEU A 12 -12.92 -0.75 0.49
C LEU A 12 -11.48 -0.98 0.03
N GLU A 13 -11.26 -1.30 -1.22
CA GLU A 13 -9.93 -1.30 -1.84
C GLU A 13 -9.83 -0.22 -2.90
N ILE A 14 -8.81 0.64 -2.77
CA ILE A 14 -8.46 1.66 -3.75
C ILE A 14 -7.44 1.07 -4.72
N GLY A 15 -7.68 1.19 -6.04
CA GLY A 15 -6.87 0.53 -7.06
C GLY A 15 -7.02 -0.98 -7.00
N CYS A 16 -8.26 -1.48 -6.95
CA CYS A 16 -8.51 -2.90 -6.69
C CYS A 16 -8.16 -3.82 -7.87
N ASP A 17 -7.71 -3.30 -9.01
CA ASP A 17 -7.41 -4.06 -10.22
C ASP A 17 -8.51 -5.10 -10.52
N CYS A 18 -8.16 -6.36 -10.76
CA CYS A 18 -9.11 -7.47 -10.98
C CYS A 18 -9.72 -8.03 -9.68
N GLY A 19 -9.45 -7.43 -8.51
CA GLY A 19 -10.06 -7.77 -7.23
C GLY A 19 -9.43 -8.94 -6.49
N VAL A 20 -8.14 -9.21 -6.68
CA VAL A 20 -7.45 -10.35 -6.05
C VAL A 20 -7.45 -10.25 -4.53
N ASN A 21 -7.15 -9.06 -3.98
CA ASN A 21 -7.17 -8.84 -2.53
C ASN A 21 -8.60 -8.90 -1.99
N LEU A 22 -9.58 -8.34 -2.71
CA LEU A 22 -11.01 -8.44 -2.34
C LEU A 22 -11.49 -9.90 -2.33
N LEU A 23 -11.03 -10.72 -3.28
CA LEU A 23 -11.32 -12.15 -3.29
C LEU A 23 -10.71 -12.86 -2.07
N TRP A 24 -9.47 -12.49 -1.71
CA TRP A 24 -8.84 -13.00 -0.50
C TRP A 24 -9.67 -12.64 0.75
N VAL A 25 -10.09 -11.36 0.87
CA VAL A 25 -10.96 -10.91 1.96
C VAL A 25 -12.26 -11.71 1.98
N LYS A 26 -12.93 -11.89 0.83
CA LYS A 26 -14.18 -12.66 0.71
C LYS A 26 -14.06 -14.10 1.23
N ASN A 27 -12.93 -14.73 0.92
CA ASN A 27 -12.69 -16.13 1.35
C ASN A 27 -12.41 -16.25 2.86
N HIS A 28 -11.83 -15.20 3.47
CA HIS A 28 -11.48 -15.22 4.89
C HIS A 28 -12.56 -14.60 5.78
N TYR A 29 -13.34 -13.65 5.25
CA TYR A 29 -14.42 -12.93 5.93
C TYR A 29 -15.70 -13.00 5.09
N PRO A 30 -16.41 -14.13 5.11
CA PRO A 30 -17.54 -14.39 4.19
C PRO A 30 -18.70 -13.41 4.37
N ASN A 31 -18.84 -12.80 5.55
CA ASN A 31 -19.87 -11.81 5.85
C ASN A 31 -19.45 -10.35 5.51
N ALA A 32 -18.25 -10.14 4.94
CA ALA A 32 -17.80 -8.83 4.56
C ALA A 32 -18.53 -8.33 3.30
N ASP A 33 -18.99 -7.08 3.34
CA ASP A 33 -19.41 -6.29 2.18
C ASP A 33 -18.19 -5.61 1.57
N LEU A 34 -17.92 -5.91 0.30
CA LEU A 34 -16.70 -5.51 -0.39
C LEU A 34 -16.99 -4.43 -1.42
N TYR A 35 -16.11 -3.43 -1.41
CA TYR A 35 -16.15 -2.28 -2.31
C TYR A 35 -14.78 -2.08 -2.96
N GLY A 36 -14.77 -1.54 -4.17
CA GLY A 36 -13.54 -1.22 -4.88
C GLY A 36 -13.64 0.10 -5.63
N VAL A 37 -12.50 0.74 -5.84
CA VAL A 37 -12.33 1.83 -6.80
C VAL A 37 -11.25 1.41 -7.77
N GLU A 38 -11.53 1.51 -9.08
CA GLU A 38 -10.57 1.13 -10.11
C GLU A 38 -10.70 2.06 -11.33
N ILE A 39 -9.56 2.56 -11.82
CA ILE A 39 -9.50 3.46 -12.98
C ILE A 39 -9.58 2.70 -14.30
N ASN A 40 -9.08 1.47 -14.34
CA ASN A 40 -9.10 0.63 -15.54
C ASN A 40 -10.46 -0.05 -15.69
N ALA A 41 -11.19 0.32 -16.74
CA ALA A 41 -12.56 -0.19 -16.98
C ALA A 41 -12.63 -1.71 -17.18
N SER A 42 -11.57 -2.35 -17.68
CA SER A 42 -11.55 -3.80 -17.89
C SER A 42 -11.31 -4.54 -16.57
N ALA A 43 -10.39 -4.07 -15.75
CA ALA A 43 -10.12 -4.60 -14.43
C ALA A 43 -11.33 -4.40 -13.50
N ALA A 44 -11.91 -3.19 -13.47
CA ALA A 44 -13.11 -2.89 -12.70
C ALA A 44 -14.28 -3.84 -13.01
N ARG A 45 -14.48 -4.21 -14.28
CA ARG A 45 -15.52 -5.18 -14.67
C ARG A 45 -15.27 -6.57 -14.12
N ILE A 46 -14.01 -7.00 -14.05
CA ILE A 46 -13.64 -8.30 -13.47
C ILE A 46 -13.87 -8.26 -11.95
N ALA A 47 -13.33 -7.24 -11.28
CA ALA A 47 -13.49 -7.07 -9.84
C ALA A 47 -14.97 -6.94 -9.41
N ASN A 48 -15.82 -6.39 -10.27
CA ASN A 48 -17.26 -6.28 -9.99
C ASN A 48 -18.02 -7.63 -9.93
N CYS A 49 -17.36 -8.74 -10.29
CA CYS A 49 -17.88 -10.07 -10.01
C CYS A 49 -17.73 -10.49 -8.53
N ILE A 50 -16.90 -9.76 -7.78
CA ILE A 50 -16.52 -10.07 -6.39
C ILE A 50 -17.04 -9.02 -5.41
N ALA A 51 -16.98 -7.74 -5.81
CA ALA A 51 -17.24 -6.56 -4.99
C ALA A 51 -18.10 -5.55 -5.73
N ARG A 52 -18.61 -4.52 -5.02
CA ARG A 52 -19.23 -3.35 -5.65
C ARG A 52 -18.14 -2.37 -6.07
N VAL A 53 -17.81 -2.32 -7.36
CA VAL A 53 -16.70 -1.51 -7.86
C VAL A 53 -17.20 -0.22 -8.52
N THR A 54 -16.68 0.91 -8.04
CA THR A 54 -16.83 2.20 -8.68
C THR A 54 -15.66 2.42 -9.64
N MET A 55 -15.97 2.58 -10.92
CA MET A 55 -14.95 2.95 -11.92
C MET A 55 -14.68 4.45 -11.83
N GLY A 56 -13.42 4.82 -11.56
CA GLY A 56 -13.02 6.21 -11.47
C GLY A 56 -11.60 6.42 -10.93
N ASN A 57 -11.16 7.67 -11.02
CA ASN A 57 -9.87 8.09 -10.48
C ASN A 57 -10.06 8.60 -9.05
N ILE A 58 -9.46 7.95 -8.08
CA ILE A 58 -9.54 8.33 -6.66
C ILE A 58 -8.99 9.74 -6.41
N GLU A 59 -8.03 10.21 -7.20
CA GLU A 59 -7.45 11.55 -7.07
C GLU A 59 -8.42 12.68 -7.44
N GLU A 60 -9.50 12.38 -8.17
CA GLU A 60 -10.56 13.36 -8.45
C GLU A 60 -11.40 13.67 -7.20
N ARG A 61 -11.34 12.83 -6.17
CA ARG A 61 -12.02 13.00 -4.87
C ARG A 61 -13.52 13.21 -4.99
N GLN A 62 -14.14 12.50 -5.94
CA GLN A 62 -15.57 12.59 -6.24
C GLN A 62 -16.30 11.26 -6.02
N MET A 63 -15.74 10.38 -5.17
CA MET A 63 -16.35 9.09 -4.87
C MET A 63 -17.57 9.26 -3.97
N ASP A 64 -18.67 8.60 -4.33
CA ASP A 64 -19.87 8.50 -3.52
C ASP A 64 -20.17 7.03 -3.22
N PHE A 65 -20.16 6.69 -1.95
CA PHE A 65 -20.49 5.35 -1.45
C PHE A 65 -21.89 5.30 -0.80
N GLY A 66 -22.76 6.29 -1.06
CA GLY A 66 -24.13 6.33 -0.54
C GLY A 66 -24.20 6.47 0.99
N GLY A 67 -23.21 7.14 1.60
CA GLY A 67 -23.12 7.32 3.04
C GLY A 67 -22.55 6.11 3.79
N ILE A 68 -22.06 5.09 3.07
CA ILE A 68 -21.39 3.93 3.68
C ILE A 68 -20.00 4.35 4.15
N THR A 69 -19.62 3.88 5.34
CA THR A 69 -18.29 4.00 5.90
C THR A 69 -17.66 2.63 6.07
N PHE A 70 -16.34 2.58 6.20
CA PHE A 70 -15.56 1.36 6.10
C PHE A 70 -14.78 1.06 7.37
N ASP A 71 -14.72 -0.22 7.73
CA ASP A 71 -13.87 -0.72 8.80
C ASP A 71 -12.41 -0.80 8.34
N TYR A 72 -12.21 -1.12 7.06
CA TYR A 72 -10.90 -1.17 6.42
C TYR A 72 -10.90 -0.50 5.05
N ILE A 73 -9.87 0.32 4.80
CA ILE A 73 -9.56 0.83 3.46
C ILE A 73 -8.17 0.31 3.07
N ILE A 74 -8.08 -0.38 1.92
CA ILE A 74 -6.86 -1.04 1.44
C ILE A 74 -6.25 -0.22 0.30
N PHE A 75 -4.94 0.00 0.38
CA PHE A 75 -4.09 0.51 -0.69
C PHE A 75 -2.99 -0.53 -0.96
N GLY A 76 -3.18 -1.39 -1.94
CA GLY A 76 -2.21 -2.41 -2.33
C GLY A 76 -1.34 -1.91 -3.47
N ASP A 77 -0.16 -1.37 -3.17
CA ASP A 77 0.79 -0.82 -4.14
C ASP A 77 0.11 0.25 -5.04
N VAL A 78 -0.44 1.29 -4.43
CA VAL A 78 -1.18 2.37 -5.11
C VAL A 78 -0.58 3.74 -4.83
N LEU A 79 -0.13 3.99 -3.59
CA LEU A 79 0.28 5.33 -3.14
C LEU A 79 1.49 5.86 -3.92
N GLU A 80 2.38 5.00 -4.37
CA GLU A 80 3.55 5.33 -5.20
C GLU A 80 3.19 5.78 -6.62
N HIS A 81 1.99 5.47 -7.08
CA HIS A 81 1.48 5.85 -8.41
C HIS A 81 0.65 7.15 -8.38
N LEU A 82 0.25 7.63 -7.22
CA LEU A 82 -0.59 8.82 -7.08
C LEU A 82 0.24 10.09 -7.16
N ARG A 83 -0.32 11.16 -7.74
CA ARG A 83 0.31 12.49 -7.78
C ARG A 83 0.26 13.18 -6.41
N ASP A 84 -0.82 12.92 -5.65
CA ASP A 84 -1.04 13.48 -4.32
C ASP A 84 -1.46 12.36 -3.34
N PRO A 85 -0.52 11.50 -2.90
CA PRO A 85 -0.83 10.41 -1.99
C PRO A 85 -1.33 10.90 -0.61
N GLU A 86 -0.79 12.00 -0.10
CA GLU A 86 -1.22 12.58 1.18
C GLU A 86 -2.65 13.11 1.13
N GLY A 87 -2.99 13.85 0.09
CA GLY A 87 -4.36 14.32 -0.11
C GLY A 87 -5.34 13.20 -0.36
N THR A 88 -4.92 12.12 -1.03
CA THR A 88 -5.76 10.93 -1.24
C THR A 88 -5.98 10.17 0.07
N LEU A 89 -4.94 9.95 0.88
CA LEU A 89 -5.08 9.35 2.21
C LEU A 89 -6.02 10.18 3.11
N THR A 90 -5.84 11.51 3.11
CA THR A 90 -6.70 12.43 3.88
C THR A 90 -8.16 12.35 3.43
N TYR A 91 -8.40 12.28 2.13
CA TYR A 91 -9.74 12.12 1.56
C TYR A 91 -10.36 10.77 1.94
N CYS A 92 -9.63 9.68 1.75
CA CYS A 92 -10.12 8.33 2.05
C CYS A 92 -10.34 8.11 3.54
N LYS A 93 -9.53 8.73 4.41
CA LYS A 93 -9.75 8.71 5.86
C LYS A 93 -11.14 9.20 6.25
N GLY A 94 -11.74 10.11 5.49
CA GLY A 94 -13.11 10.59 5.71
C GLY A 94 -14.20 9.53 5.54
N PHE A 95 -13.88 8.39 4.94
CA PHE A 95 -14.79 7.25 4.77
C PHE A 95 -14.58 6.15 5.82
N LEU A 96 -13.63 6.28 6.75
CA LEU A 96 -13.45 5.30 7.82
C LEU A 96 -14.54 5.38 8.88
N ASN A 97 -14.93 4.23 9.39
CA ASN A 97 -15.66 4.12 10.66
C ASN A 97 -14.80 4.63 11.82
N GLU A 98 -15.44 4.98 12.94
CA GLU A 98 -14.71 5.19 14.20
C GLU A 98 -13.97 3.89 14.58
N GLY A 99 -12.66 3.99 14.77
CA GLY A 99 -11.78 2.83 15.00
C GLY A 99 -11.40 2.05 13.73
N GLY A 100 -11.87 2.46 12.56
CA GLY A 100 -11.47 1.86 11.28
C GLY A 100 -9.99 2.08 10.95
N SER A 101 -9.44 1.27 10.06
CA SER A 101 -8.01 1.26 9.74
C SER A 101 -7.74 1.32 8.24
N ILE A 102 -6.61 1.96 7.88
CA ILE A 102 -6.04 1.86 6.53
C ILE A 102 -4.98 0.75 6.54
N LEU A 103 -5.04 -0.13 5.55
CA LEU A 103 -4.04 -1.14 5.26
C LEU A 103 -3.32 -0.73 3.99
N ALA A 104 -2.00 -0.49 4.05
CA ALA A 104 -1.25 -0.08 2.87
C ALA A 104 -0.01 -0.97 2.65
N SER A 105 0.20 -1.37 1.40
CA SER A 105 1.47 -1.88 0.90
C SER A 105 2.13 -0.76 0.11
N ILE A 106 3.40 -0.48 0.43
CA ILE A 106 4.17 0.62 -0.18
C ILE A 106 5.60 0.12 -0.40
N PRO A 107 6.12 0.20 -1.64
CA PRO A 107 7.48 -0.20 -1.94
C PRO A 107 8.51 0.66 -1.20
N ASN A 108 9.51 0.01 -0.61
CA ASN A 108 10.62 0.70 0.04
C ASN A 108 11.81 0.83 -0.91
N VAL A 109 12.07 2.03 -1.42
CA VAL A 109 13.20 2.28 -2.32
C VAL A 109 14.57 2.10 -1.63
N MET A 110 14.60 2.07 -0.30
CA MET A 110 15.81 1.81 0.48
C MET A 110 16.15 0.31 0.58
N HIS A 111 15.39 -0.56 -0.11
CA HIS A 111 15.70 -1.98 -0.17
C HIS A 111 17.14 -2.22 -0.64
N VAL A 112 17.81 -3.19 -0.03
CA VAL A 112 19.24 -3.47 -0.23
C VAL A 112 19.64 -3.63 -1.70
N SER A 113 18.78 -4.22 -2.54
CA SER A 113 19.06 -4.37 -3.98
C SER A 113 19.14 -3.02 -4.69
N VAL A 114 18.20 -2.11 -4.39
CA VAL A 114 18.19 -0.77 -4.99
C VAL A 114 19.37 0.06 -4.52
N VAL A 115 19.68 0.03 -3.23
CA VAL A 115 20.81 0.77 -2.66
C VAL A 115 22.13 0.26 -3.24
N ARG A 116 22.30 -1.08 -3.38
CA ARG A 116 23.47 -1.69 -3.98
C ARG A 116 23.66 -1.26 -5.44
N ASP A 117 22.59 -1.30 -6.22
CA ASP A 117 22.63 -0.87 -7.61
C ASP A 117 22.99 0.61 -7.72
N LEU A 118 22.37 1.46 -6.90
CA LEU A 118 22.61 2.90 -6.89
C LEU A 118 24.08 3.25 -6.57
N ILE A 119 24.70 2.59 -5.59
CA ILE A 119 26.12 2.78 -5.26
C ILE A 119 27.02 2.36 -6.43
N ASN A 120 26.61 1.35 -7.20
CA ASN A 120 27.29 0.93 -8.42
C ASN A 120 26.96 1.79 -9.66
N GLY A 121 26.23 2.89 -9.50
CA GLY A 121 25.89 3.83 -10.56
C GLY A 121 24.67 3.40 -11.39
N ASN A 122 23.87 2.44 -10.92
CA ASN A 122 22.69 1.94 -11.60
C ASN A 122 21.41 2.42 -10.91
N PHE A 123 20.44 2.90 -11.69
CA PHE A 123 19.07 3.16 -11.27
C PHE A 123 18.18 2.84 -12.47
N THR A 124 17.95 1.55 -12.69
CA THR A 124 17.33 1.06 -13.93
C THR A 124 15.85 0.76 -13.69
N TYR A 125 14.98 1.49 -14.39
CA TYR A 125 13.55 1.24 -14.35
C TYR A 125 13.20 -0.10 -14.98
N ALA A 126 12.26 -0.81 -14.35
CA ALA A 126 11.71 -2.08 -14.79
C ALA A 126 10.22 -1.95 -15.16
N ASP A 127 9.63 -3.03 -15.65
CA ASP A 127 8.20 -3.07 -15.95
C ASP A 127 7.36 -3.47 -14.72
N GLN A 128 8.01 -3.85 -13.61
CA GLN A 128 7.39 -4.18 -12.33
C GLN A 128 8.42 -4.18 -11.20
N GLY A 129 7.97 -4.13 -9.94
CA GLY A 129 8.81 -4.18 -8.74
C GLY A 129 9.18 -2.80 -8.21
N LEU A 130 10.24 -2.72 -7.39
CA LEU A 130 10.59 -1.51 -6.64
C LEU A 130 10.88 -0.28 -7.51
N LEU A 131 11.46 -0.50 -8.70
CA LEU A 131 11.76 0.55 -9.66
C LEU A 131 10.83 0.44 -10.90
N ASP A 132 9.56 0.12 -10.67
CA ASP A 132 8.56 0.16 -11.73
C ASP A 132 8.52 1.55 -12.36
N ARG A 133 8.53 1.60 -13.70
CA ARG A 133 8.54 2.87 -14.46
C ARG A 133 7.28 3.71 -14.30
N THR A 134 6.22 3.15 -13.72
CA THR A 134 4.97 3.83 -13.41
C THR A 134 4.95 4.42 -12.01
N HIS A 135 5.94 4.11 -11.16
CA HIS A 135 6.11 4.78 -9.88
C HIS A 135 6.54 6.22 -10.08
N ILE A 136 5.81 7.15 -9.52
CA ILE A 136 6.14 8.58 -9.52
C ILE A 136 6.65 9.05 -8.16
N HIS A 137 6.45 8.24 -7.11
CA HIS A 137 7.04 8.44 -5.79
C HIS A 137 7.86 7.22 -5.38
N PHE A 138 9.01 7.48 -4.77
CA PHE A 138 9.91 6.48 -4.21
C PHE A 138 10.02 6.73 -2.71
N PHE A 139 9.34 5.89 -1.93
CA PHE A 139 9.27 6.04 -0.49
C PHE A 139 10.39 5.26 0.21
N THR A 140 10.98 5.88 1.23
CA THR A 140 11.70 5.15 2.27
C THR A 140 10.78 4.93 3.47
N TYR A 141 11.12 4.01 4.34
CA TYR A 141 10.38 3.78 5.58
C TYR A 141 10.11 5.06 6.37
N LYS A 142 11.13 5.91 6.53
CA LYS A 142 11.00 7.19 7.26
C LYS A 142 10.02 8.16 6.58
N GLU A 143 10.03 8.21 5.25
CA GLU A 143 9.09 9.07 4.51
C GLU A 143 7.66 8.55 4.57
N ILE A 144 7.45 7.22 4.58
CA ILE A 144 6.13 6.63 4.82
C ILE A 144 5.58 7.09 6.18
N LEU A 145 6.37 6.97 7.25
CA LEU A 145 5.94 7.41 8.58
C LEU A 145 5.64 8.92 8.64
N ARG A 146 6.46 9.74 7.98
CA ARG A 146 6.22 11.19 7.90
C ARG A 146 4.93 11.52 7.13
N MET A 147 4.67 10.82 6.03
CA MET A 147 3.45 10.95 5.24
C MET A 147 2.22 10.62 6.10
N LEU A 148 2.24 9.49 6.82
CA LEU A 148 1.15 9.10 7.71
C LEU A 148 0.92 10.15 8.81
N MET A 149 1.98 10.64 9.44
CA MET A 149 1.88 11.68 10.47
C MET A 149 1.28 12.98 9.93
N ARG A 150 1.69 13.43 8.72
CA ARG A 150 1.14 14.64 8.08
C ARG A 150 -0.34 14.51 7.73
N THR A 151 -0.81 13.30 7.44
CA THR A 151 -2.23 13.02 7.18
C THR A 151 -3.05 12.74 8.44
N GLY A 152 -2.41 12.82 9.62
CA GLY A 152 -3.05 12.52 10.91
C GLY A 152 -3.42 11.05 11.06
N LEU A 153 -2.64 10.17 10.48
CA LEU A 153 -2.67 8.71 10.65
C LEU A 153 -1.52 8.27 11.54
N GLU A 154 -1.73 7.23 12.31
CA GLU A 154 -0.71 6.58 13.14
C GLU A 154 -0.48 5.16 12.63
N ALA A 155 0.78 4.77 12.47
CA ALA A 155 1.14 3.40 12.12
C ALA A 155 1.07 2.52 13.37
N VAL A 156 0.07 1.65 13.44
CA VAL A 156 -0.18 0.77 14.60
C VAL A 156 0.44 -0.63 14.43
N ASP A 157 0.61 -1.09 13.21
CA ASP A 157 1.30 -2.35 12.88
C ASP A 157 2.09 -2.17 11.58
N ILE A 158 3.36 -2.51 11.62
CA ILE A 158 4.25 -2.40 10.47
C ILE A 158 4.89 -3.75 10.24
N ARG A 159 4.74 -4.25 9.02
CA ARG A 159 5.34 -5.51 8.60
C ARG A 159 6.20 -5.29 7.38
N MET A 160 7.42 -5.75 7.46
CA MET A 160 8.34 -5.74 6.33
C MET A 160 8.31 -7.09 5.64
N ALA A 161 8.15 -7.09 4.32
CA ALA A 161 8.21 -8.30 3.52
C ALA A 161 9.68 -8.68 3.30
N ILE A 162 10.32 -9.24 4.34
CA ILE A 162 11.72 -9.68 4.29
C ILE A 162 11.76 -11.06 3.61
N ASN A 163 12.07 -11.08 2.32
CA ASN A 163 12.20 -12.31 1.56
C ASN A 163 13.68 -12.63 1.32
N GLY A 164 14.15 -13.74 1.93
CA GLY A 164 15.40 -14.40 1.50
C GLY A 164 16.67 -13.55 1.58
N VAL A 165 16.86 -12.78 2.66
CA VAL A 165 18.08 -11.97 2.83
C VAL A 165 19.32 -12.86 2.85
N SER A 166 20.20 -12.70 1.88
CA SER A 166 21.46 -13.44 1.79
C SER A 166 22.48 -12.98 2.84
N GLN A 167 23.47 -13.81 3.12
CA GLN A 167 24.58 -13.43 4.00
C GLN A 167 25.34 -12.21 3.41
N GLU A 168 25.50 -12.17 2.10
CA GLU A 168 26.14 -11.05 1.40
C GLU A 168 25.37 -9.75 1.58
N ASP A 169 24.02 -9.79 1.55
CA ASP A 169 23.18 -8.62 1.80
C ASP A 169 23.35 -8.11 3.22
N ARG A 170 23.39 -9.00 4.22
CA ARG A 170 23.62 -8.62 5.63
C ARG A 170 24.96 -7.94 5.82
N GLU A 171 26.02 -8.49 5.23
CA GLU A 171 27.37 -7.90 5.31
C GLU A 171 27.43 -6.53 4.63
N PHE A 172 26.76 -6.39 3.49
CA PHE A 172 26.66 -5.12 2.79
C PHE A 172 25.89 -4.08 3.61
N VAL A 173 24.72 -4.44 4.15
CA VAL A 173 23.90 -3.56 5.01
C VAL A 173 24.68 -3.16 6.26
N SER A 174 25.39 -4.09 6.91
CA SER A 174 26.23 -3.78 8.08
C SER A 174 27.24 -2.67 7.79
N LYS A 175 27.94 -2.74 6.63
CA LYS A 175 28.86 -1.70 6.20
C LYS A 175 28.18 -0.37 5.91
N LEU A 176 26.98 -0.38 5.32
CA LEU A 176 26.19 0.84 5.11
C LEU A 176 25.79 1.49 6.43
N MET A 177 25.41 0.70 7.42
CA MET A 177 25.03 1.20 8.74
C MET A 177 26.22 1.86 9.46
N GLU A 178 27.44 1.35 9.31
CA GLU A 178 28.66 2.00 9.83
C GLU A 178 28.91 3.40 9.24
N LEU A 179 28.44 3.65 8.01
CA LEU A 179 28.62 4.91 7.28
C LEU A 179 27.40 5.84 7.39
N SER A 180 26.33 5.41 8.02
CA SER A 180 25.07 6.12 8.09
C SER A 180 24.59 6.29 9.54
N GLU A 181 23.55 7.12 9.74
CA GLU A 181 22.85 7.24 11.02
C GLU A 181 21.71 6.21 11.19
N VAL A 182 21.62 5.22 10.30
CA VAL A 182 20.62 4.16 10.35
C VAL A 182 21.06 3.12 11.38
N SER A 183 20.26 2.91 12.41
CA SER A 183 20.52 1.97 13.49
C SER A 183 19.69 0.68 13.42
N ASP A 184 18.76 0.59 12.47
CA ASP A 184 17.85 -0.54 12.28
C ASP A 184 18.04 -1.11 10.86
N GLU A 185 18.64 -2.31 10.79
CA GLU A 185 18.88 -2.99 9.51
C GLU A 185 17.62 -3.33 8.74
N SER A 186 16.47 -3.46 9.43
CA SER A 186 15.19 -3.78 8.79
C SER A 186 14.75 -2.72 7.78
N MET A 187 15.27 -1.49 7.89
CA MET A 187 15.00 -0.42 6.93
C MET A 187 15.52 -0.70 5.52
N PHE A 188 16.40 -1.69 5.35
CA PHE A 188 17.00 -2.08 4.06
C PHE A 188 16.35 -3.33 3.43
N TYR A 189 15.32 -3.88 4.05
CA TYR A 189 14.67 -5.12 3.62
C TYR A 189 13.14 -4.94 3.34
#